data_ec5cf4b74e05a682c177bfe1a2ac492f
#
_entry.id   ec5cf4b74e05a682c177bfe1a2ac492f
#
_cell.length_a   1.000
_cell.length_b   1.000
_cell.length_c   1.000
_cell.angle_alpha   90.00
_cell.angle_beta   90.00
_cell.angle_gamma   90.00
#
_symmetry.space_group_name_H-M   'P 1'
#
loop_
_entity.id
_entity.type
_entity.pdbx_description
1 polymer ?
#
loop_
_entity_poly.entity_id
_entity_poly.type
_entity_poly.pdbx_seq_one_letter_code
_entity_poly.pdbx_strand_id
1 'polypeptide(L)'
;KTPFFPIIPIIGIFLKLGLAIYLLIIEPKSWLISVVWIAIGFAIYRIYTFRKEIEHYAPIITSEGDLERKDFRILIPYTPENPDRLTKYAIRIAKENDGEINILRVITVPHQTPLSAGSAFTERAAKAFDPLEKIIDKEDIPNHYFVRISHETNEAILSTIEEQKIDLLITDYETLRRNKALQTL
;
A
#
# COMPACT_ATOMS: atom_id res chain seq x y z
N LYS A 1 -34.89 -10.81 22.21
CA LYS A 1 -35.33 -11.53 20.97
C LYS A 1 -36.46 -10.72 20.36
N THR A 2 -36.29 -10.22 19.15
CA THR A 2 -37.34 -9.49 18.45
C THR A 2 -38.46 -10.45 18.04
N PRO A 3 -39.72 -10.16 18.44
CA PRO A 3 -40.83 -11.03 18.07
C PRO A 3 -41.00 -11.04 16.54
N PHE A 4 -41.35 -12.21 16.01
CA PHE A 4 -41.55 -12.44 14.54
C PHE A 4 -40.32 -12.22 13.63
N PHE A 5 -39.11 -12.28 14.18
CA PHE A 5 -37.93 -12.39 13.31
C PHE A 5 -37.85 -13.83 12.72
N PRO A 6 -37.67 -14.02 11.39
CA PRO A 6 -37.32 -13.07 10.32
C PRO A 6 -38.50 -12.57 9.44
N ILE A 7 -39.75 -12.85 9.80
CA ILE A 7 -40.92 -12.61 8.94
C ILE A 7 -41.11 -11.11 8.60
N ILE A 8 -41.00 -10.24 9.60
CA ILE A 8 -41.19 -8.79 9.40
C ILE A 8 -40.18 -8.18 8.41
N PRO A 9 -38.87 -8.47 8.51
CA PRO A 9 -37.90 -8.01 7.50
C PRO A 9 -38.23 -8.52 6.09
N ILE A 10 -38.64 -9.78 5.95
CA ILE A 10 -38.97 -10.39 4.65
C ILE A 10 -40.16 -9.67 4.01
N ILE A 11 -41.23 -9.46 4.75
CA ILE A 11 -42.40 -8.71 4.27
C ILE A 11 -41.99 -7.29 3.86
N GLY A 12 -41.16 -6.62 4.66
CA GLY A 12 -40.65 -5.29 4.36
C GLY A 12 -39.86 -5.22 3.05
N ILE A 13 -39.06 -6.24 2.73
CA ILE A 13 -38.31 -6.35 1.49
C ILE A 13 -39.27 -6.49 0.30
N PHE A 14 -40.25 -7.38 0.39
CA PHE A 14 -41.22 -7.58 -0.69
C PHE A 14 -42.07 -6.34 -0.94
N LEU A 15 -42.52 -5.63 0.08
CA LEU A 15 -43.24 -4.38 -0.05
C LEU A 15 -42.41 -3.29 -0.72
N LYS A 16 -41.15 -3.14 -0.34
CA LYS A 16 -40.21 -2.19 -0.96
C LYS A 16 -39.93 -2.52 -2.42
N LEU A 17 -39.74 -3.80 -2.71
CA LEU A 17 -39.51 -4.26 -4.08
C LEU A 17 -40.76 -4.00 -4.97
N GLY A 18 -41.96 -4.31 -4.47
CA GLY A 18 -43.20 -4.04 -5.14
C GLY A 18 -43.43 -2.54 -5.42
N LEU A 19 -43.12 -1.68 -4.42
CA LEU A 19 -43.20 -0.24 -4.57
C LEU A 19 -42.18 0.29 -5.59
N ALA A 20 -40.94 -0.28 -5.58
CA ALA A 20 -39.93 0.11 -6.56
C ALA A 20 -40.32 -0.24 -7.98
N ILE A 21 -40.88 -1.43 -8.22
CA ILE A 21 -41.40 -1.85 -9.54
C ILE A 21 -42.56 -0.96 -9.97
N TYR A 22 -43.48 -0.65 -9.06
CA TYR A 22 -44.61 0.23 -9.32
C TYR A 22 -44.15 1.62 -9.75
N LEU A 23 -43.22 2.23 -9.04
CA LEU A 23 -42.63 3.53 -9.37
C LEU A 23 -41.89 3.50 -10.72
N LEU A 24 -41.25 2.40 -11.06
CA LEU A 24 -40.55 2.25 -12.34
C LEU A 24 -41.50 2.31 -13.53
N ILE A 25 -42.73 1.78 -13.38
CA ILE A 25 -43.75 1.78 -14.42
C ILE A 25 -44.42 3.17 -14.55
N ILE A 26 -44.69 3.84 -13.43
CA ILE A 26 -45.41 5.12 -13.42
C ILE A 26 -44.52 6.30 -13.76
N GLU A 27 -43.30 6.31 -13.24
CA GLU A 27 -42.36 7.44 -13.35
C GLU A 27 -41.04 7.05 -14.00
N PRO A 28 -41.02 6.59 -15.28
CA PRO A 28 -39.78 6.14 -15.92
C PRO A 28 -38.73 7.25 -16.06
N LYS A 29 -39.14 8.51 -16.12
CA LYS A 29 -38.27 9.69 -16.24
C LYS A 29 -37.42 9.87 -14.99
N SER A 30 -37.98 9.63 -13.80
CA SER A 30 -37.25 9.73 -12.52
C SER A 30 -36.13 8.68 -12.41
N TRP A 31 -36.38 7.49 -12.93
CA TRP A 31 -35.37 6.44 -13.02
C TRP A 31 -34.24 6.79 -13.97
N LEU A 32 -34.57 7.36 -15.13
CA LEU A 32 -33.57 7.79 -16.10
C LEU A 32 -32.64 8.85 -15.50
N ILE A 33 -33.20 9.83 -14.78
CA ILE A 33 -32.41 10.84 -14.07
C ILE A 33 -31.51 10.20 -13.03
N SER A 34 -32.01 9.24 -12.25
CA SER A 34 -31.21 8.52 -11.22
C SER A 34 -30.05 7.76 -11.84
N VAL A 35 -30.27 7.04 -12.95
CA VAL A 35 -29.23 6.33 -13.67
C VAL A 35 -28.15 7.28 -14.21
N VAL A 36 -28.56 8.43 -14.75
CA VAL A 36 -27.64 9.47 -15.23
C VAL A 36 -26.76 9.99 -14.06
N TRP A 37 -27.35 10.26 -12.90
CA TRP A 37 -26.61 10.68 -11.71
C TRP A 37 -25.61 9.64 -11.23
N ILE A 38 -26.00 8.37 -11.21
CA ILE A 38 -25.10 7.26 -10.85
C ILE A 38 -23.95 7.17 -11.85
N ALA A 39 -24.24 7.27 -13.15
CA ALA A 39 -23.22 7.25 -14.20
C ALA A 39 -22.21 8.40 -14.07
N ILE A 40 -22.71 9.62 -13.78
CA ILE A 40 -21.84 10.79 -13.52
C ILE A 40 -20.97 10.54 -12.28
N GLY A 41 -21.55 10.05 -11.18
CA GLY A 41 -20.80 9.72 -9.97
C GLY A 41 -19.72 8.67 -10.23
N PHE A 42 -20.04 7.64 -10.99
CA PHE A 42 -19.09 6.60 -11.38
C PHE A 42 -17.97 7.14 -12.30
N ALA A 43 -18.31 8.02 -13.25
CA ALA A 43 -17.33 8.66 -14.10
C ALA A 43 -16.35 9.54 -13.30
N ILE A 44 -16.87 10.35 -12.37
CA ILE A 44 -16.05 11.16 -11.47
C ILE A 44 -15.15 10.27 -10.61
N TYR A 45 -15.68 9.18 -10.05
CA TYR A 45 -14.90 8.20 -9.29
C TYR A 45 -13.79 7.62 -10.15
N ARG A 46 -14.11 7.15 -11.35
CA ARG A 46 -13.13 6.51 -12.25
C ARG A 46 -12.00 7.46 -12.68
N ILE A 47 -12.33 8.72 -12.97
CA ILE A 47 -11.37 9.69 -13.50
C ILE A 47 -10.51 10.29 -12.38
N TYR A 48 -11.14 10.61 -11.25
CA TYR A 48 -10.48 11.38 -10.18
C TYR A 48 -10.00 10.51 -9.04
N THR A 49 -10.86 9.69 -8.46
CA THR A 49 -10.54 8.95 -7.22
C THR A 49 -9.62 7.77 -7.49
N PHE A 50 -9.87 7.01 -8.56
CA PHE A 50 -9.05 5.84 -8.90
C PHE A 50 -7.60 6.21 -9.20
N ARG A 51 -7.35 7.31 -9.92
CA ARG A 51 -5.98 7.81 -10.15
C ARG A 51 -5.30 8.26 -8.84
N LYS A 52 -6.04 8.94 -7.99
CA LYS A 52 -5.50 9.48 -6.75
C LYS A 52 -5.22 8.40 -5.69
N GLU A 53 -6.03 7.34 -5.68
CA GLU A 53 -5.83 6.19 -4.80
C GLU A 53 -4.57 5.41 -5.18
N ILE A 54 -4.32 5.21 -6.46
CA ILE A 54 -3.10 4.55 -6.95
C ILE A 54 -1.84 5.39 -6.63
N GLU A 55 -1.90 6.73 -6.77
CA GLU A 55 -0.78 7.61 -6.40
C GLU A 55 -0.46 7.57 -4.90
N HIS A 56 -1.44 7.26 -4.04
CA HIS A 56 -1.23 7.19 -2.60
C HIS A 56 -0.64 5.85 -2.12
N TYR A 57 -0.82 4.79 -2.91
CA TYR A 57 -0.23 3.47 -2.65
C TYR A 57 1.09 3.24 -3.39
N ALA A 58 1.42 4.08 -4.38
CA ALA A 58 2.68 3.96 -5.09
C ALA A 58 3.86 4.25 -4.14
N PRO A 59 4.92 3.45 -4.15
CA PRO A 59 6.14 3.78 -3.43
C PRO A 59 6.68 5.09 -3.99
N ILE A 60 6.95 6.05 -3.12
CA ILE A 60 7.64 7.28 -3.52
C ILE A 60 9.10 6.91 -3.68
N ILE A 61 9.55 6.78 -4.92
CA ILE A 61 10.96 6.53 -5.24
C ILE A 61 11.72 7.82 -4.90
N THR A 62 12.62 7.75 -3.95
CA THR A 62 13.36 8.91 -3.46
C THR A 62 14.71 9.08 -4.14
N SER A 63 15.21 8.03 -4.79
CA SER A 63 16.48 8.05 -5.55
C SER A 63 16.27 7.30 -6.87
N GLU A 64 16.28 8.04 -7.98
CA GLU A 64 16.51 7.50 -9.30
C GLU A 64 18.03 7.33 -9.48
N GLY A 65 18.56 6.25 -8.95
CA GLY A 65 19.81 5.74 -9.47
C GLY A 65 19.50 5.11 -10.84
N ASP A 66 20.14 5.61 -11.90
CA ASP A 66 20.08 5.06 -13.26
C ASP A 66 20.84 3.71 -13.31
N LEU A 67 20.40 2.78 -12.47
CA LEU A 67 21.05 1.49 -12.31
C LEU A 67 20.16 0.40 -12.91
N GLU A 68 20.78 -0.43 -13.71
CA GLU A 68 20.13 -1.63 -14.26
C GLU A 68 19.50 -2.45 -13.14
N ARG A 69 18.22 -2.78 -13.31
CA ARG A 69 17.51 -3.67 -12.42
C ARG A 69 18.13 -5.06 -12.48
N LYS A 70 18.48 -5.60 -11.32
CA LYS A 70 19.04 -6.95 -11.20
C LYS A 70 17.94 -8.01 -11.02
N ASP A 71 18.27 -9.24 -11.35
CA ASP A 71 17.36 -10.37 -11.21
C ASP A 71 17.15 -10.76 -9.74
N PHE A 72 18.19 -10.66 -8.90
CA PHE A 72 18.09 -10.96 -7.48
C PHE A 72 17.90 -9.68 -6.65
N ARG A 73 16.78 -9.58 -5.94
CA ARG A 73 16.33 -8.36 -5.26
C ARG A 73 16.17 -8.59 -3.77
N ILE A 74 16.90 -7.80 -2.99
CA ILE A 74 16.86 -7.85 -1.53
C ILE A 74 16.08 -6.66 -1.01
N LEU A 75 15.12 -6.89 -0.11
CA LEU A 75 14.39 -5.82 0.60
C LEU A 75 14.85 -5.71 2.04
N ILE A 76 15.14 -4.48 2.46
CA ILE A 76 15.46 -4.14 3.86
C ILE A 76 14.44 -3.10 4.34
N PRO A 77 13.50 -3.47 5.24
CA PRO A 77 12.69 -2.47 5.93
C PRO A 77 13.59 -1.64 6.86
N TYR A 78 13.65 -0.34 6.61
CA TYR A 78 14.47 0.57 7.41
C TYR A 78 13.88 0.76 8.80
N THR A 79 14.67 0.41 9.81
CA THR A 79 14.40 0.70 11.22
C THR A 79 15.54 1.55 11.81
N PRO A 80 15.23 2.64 12.54
CA PRO A 80 16.28 3.52 13.09
C PRO A 80 17.22 2.85 14.09
N GLU A 81 16.81 1.71 14.66
CA GLU A 81 17.47 1.07 15.79
C GLU A 81 18.78 0.36 15.41
N ASN A 82 18.91 -0.23 14.22
CA ASN A 82 20.10 -0.95 13.78
C ASN A 82 20.31 -0.94 12.24
N PRO A 83 20.41 0.22 11.60
CA PRO A 83 20.50 0.30 10.15
C PRO A 83 21.75 -0.36 9.58
N ASP A 84 22.90 -0.18 10.21
CA ASP A 84 24.21 -0.60 9.67
C ASP A 84 24.39 -2.12 9.63
N ARG A 85 23.83 -2.83 10.61
CA ARG A 85 24.01 -4.28 10.73
C ARG A 85 23.29 -5.03 9.60
N LEU A 86 22.02 -4.71 9.38
CA LEU A 86 21.22 -5.36 8.33
C LEU A 86 21.77 -5.02 6.94
N THR A 87 22.18 -3.79 6.73
CA THR A 87 22.76 -3.32 5.47
C THR A 87 24.07 -4.07 5.15
N LYS A 88 24.94 -4.31 6.13
CA LYS A 88 26.17 -5.09 5.91
C LYS A 88 25.89 -6.53 5.50
N TYR A 89 24.89 -7.17 6.07
CA TYR A 89 24.48 -8.52 5.65
C TYR A 89 23.92 -8.52 4.23
N ALA A 90 23.08 -7.54 3.92
CA ALA A 90 22.50 -7.42 2.58
C ALA A 90 23.58 -7.16 1.50
N ILE A 91 24.54 -6.29 1.77
CA ILE A 91 25.70 -6.03 0.90
C ILE A 91 26.44 -7.32 0.56
N ARG A 92 26.70 -8.14 1.58
CA ARG A 92 27.40 -9.41 1.36
C ARG A 92 26.60 -10.36 0.48
N ILE A 93 25.30 -10.52 0.76
CA ILE A 93 24.43 -11.40 -0.02
C ILE A 93 24.25 -10.87 -1.45
N ALA A 94 24.08 -9.56 -1.62
CA ALA A 94 23.95 -8.93 -2.93
C ALA A 94 25.19 -9.16 -3.80
N LYS A 95 26.39 -9.05 -3.23
CA LYS A 95 27.66 -9.34 -3.93
C LYS A 95 27.80 -10.81 -4.34
N GLU A 96 27.36 -11.72 -3.49
CA GLU A 96 27.42 -13.16 -3.78
C GLU A 96 26.45 -13.59 -4.89
N ASN A 97 25.33 -12.87 -5.09
CA ASN A 97 24.27 -13.23 -6.02
C ASN A 97 24.07 -12.23 -7.18
N ASP A 98 24.99 -11.29 -7.39
CA ASP A 98 24.86 -10.20 -8.36
C ASP A 98 23.50 -9.48 -8.25
N GLY A 99 23.10 -9.14 -7.01
CA GLY A 99 21.79 -8.61 -6.68
C GLY A 99 21.76 -7.11 -6.44
N GLU A 100 20.53 -6.57 -6.32
CA GLU A 100 20.27 -5.18 -5.92
C GLU A 100 19.71 -5.11 -4.49
N ILE A 101 19.91 -3.95 -3.85
CA ILE A 101 19.40 -3.69 -2.50
C ILE A 101 18.27 -2.66 -2.56
N ASN A 102 17.11 -3.04 -2.08
CA ASN A 102 15.94 -2.18 -1.98
C ASN A 102 15.70 -1.83 -0.50
N ILE A 103 15.71 -0.56 -0.16
CA ILE A 103 15.49 -0.08 1.21
C ILE A 103 14.13 0.57 1.30
N LEU A 104 13.27 0.04 2.15
CA LEU A 104 11.91 0.53 2.36
C LEU A 104 11.77 1.23 3.70
N ARG A 105 11.32 2.47 3.68
CA ARG A 105 10.84 3.17 4.87
C ARG A 105 9.34 3.33 4.82
N VAL A 106 8.66 2.87 5.86
CA VAL A 106 7.21 2.99 5.98
C VAL A 106 6.88 4.15 6.91
N ILE A 107 6.02 5.06 6.43
CA ILE A 107 5.39 6.11 7.24
C ILE A 107 4.00 5.60 7.61
N THR A 108 3.81 5.27 8.90
CA THR A 108 2.51 4.80 9.38
C THR A 108 1.60 5.96 9.73
N VAL A 109 0.37 5.91 9.23
CA VAL A 109 -0.68 6.90 9.50
C VAL A 109 -1.85 6.19 10.20
N PRO A 110 -2.47 6.77 11.24
CA PRO A 110 -3.65 6.17 11.88
C PRO A 110 -4.77 5.88 10.88
N HIS A 111 -5.51 4.78 11.06
CA HIS A 111 -6.62 4.39 10.17
C HIS A 111 -7.70 5.46 9.97
N GLN A 112 -7.87 6.36 10.94
CA GLN A 112 -8.83 7.47 10.88
C GLN A 112 -8.33 8.67 10.07
N THR A 113 -7.07 8.65 9.65
CA THR A 113 -6.42 9.76 8.92
C THR A 113 -6.18 9.34 7.48
N PRO A 114 -6.46 10.19 6.49
CA PRO A 114 -6.18 9.86 5.10
C PRO A 114 -4.67 9.71 4.88
N LEU A 115 -4.26 8.79 4.01
CA LEU A 115 -2.85 8.53 3.69
C LEU A 115 -2.11 9.78 3.20
N SER A 116 -2.83 10.70 2.56
CA SER A 116 -2.28 11.99 2.12
C SER A 116 -1.66 12.84 3.25
N ALA A 117 -2.07 12.62 4.50
CA ALA A 117 -1.47 13.32 5.63
C ALA A 117 -0.01 12.87 5.89
N GLY A 118 0.35 11.67 5.44
CA GLY A 118 1.73 11.18 5.54
C GLY A 118 2.70 11.86 4.56
N SER A 119 2.21 12.49 3.49
CA SER A 119 3.04 13.14 2.47
C SER A 119 3.93 14.26 3.02
N ALA A 120 3.49 14.96 4.06
CA ALA A 120 4.29 15.97 4.73
C ALA A 120 5.59 15.43 5.39
N PHE A 121 5.66 14.12 5.62
CA PHE A 121 6.80 13.47 6.27
C PHE A 121 7.75 12.78 5.27
N THR A 122 7.43 12.75 3.98
CA THR A 122 8.21 12.03 2.96
C THR A 122 9.61 12.57 2.80
N GLU A 123 9.80 13.90 2.75
CA GLU A 123 11.14 14.51 2.68
C GLU A 123 12.01 14.17 3.89
N ARG A 124 11.41 14.16 5.07
CA ARG A 124 12.13 13.78 6.30
C ARG A 124 12.47 12.29 6.32
N ALA A 125 11.58 11.48 5.78
CA ALA A 125 11.81 10.05 5.63
C ALA A 125 12.93 9.77 4.62
N ALA A 126 12.99 10.51 3.52
CA ALA A 126 14.03 10.42 2.51
C ALA A 126 15.43 10.74 3.07
N LYS A 127 15.56 11.84 3.78
CA LYS A 127 16.84 12.24 4.41
C LYS A 127 17.39 11.22 5.40
N ALA A 128 16.58 10.32 5.89
CA ALA A 128 17.05 9.28 6.79
C ALA A 128 17.85 8.16 6.08
N PHE A 129 17.82 8.12 4.76
CA PHE A 129 18.63 7.18 3.98
C PHE A 129 20.07 7.65 3.77
N ASP A 130 20.38 8.96 3.93
CA ASP A 130 21.70 9.55 3.69
C ASP A 130 22.88 8.76 4.31
N PRO A 131 22.79 8.23 5.55
CA PRO A 131 23.89 7.45 6.13
C PRO A 131 24.03 6.07 5.48
N LEU A 132 22.94 5.45 5.02
CA LEU A 132 22.95 4.14 4.37
C LEU A 132 23.44 4.24 2.92
N GLU A 133 23.02 5.25 2.20
CA GLU A 133 23.47 5.56 0.86
C GLU A 133 25.00 5.62 0.80
N LYS A 134 25.62 6.36 1.70
CA LYS A 134 27.08 6.47 1.81
C LYS A 134 27.80 5.13 2.07
N ILE A 135 27.12 4.18 2.69
CA ILE A 135 27.70 2.85 2.96
C ILE A 135 27.57 1.96 1.72
N ILE A 136 26.41 1.98 1.06
CA ILE A 136 26.12 1.10 -0.08
C ILE A 136 26.85 1.57 -1.34
N ASP A 137 26.89 2.88 -1.60
CA ASP A 137 27.56 3.46 -2.77
C ASP A 137 29.07 3.16 -2.81
N LYS A 138 29.70 3.01 -1.64
CA LYS A 138 31.11 2.60 -1.57
C LYS A 138 31.37 1.20 -2.08
N GLU A 139 30.35 0.37 -2.12
CA GLU A 139 30.43 -1.05 -2.44
C GLU A 139 30.02 -1.36 -3.89
N ASP A 140 29.63 -0.31 -4.68
CA ASP A 140 29.24 -0.38 -6.09
C ASP A 140 28.10 -1.40 -6.34
N ILE A 141 27.09 -1.39 -5.45
CA ILE A 141 25.91 -2.26 -5.54
C ILE A 141 24.71 -1.42 -5.96
N PRO A 142 23.94 -1.87 -6.96
CA PRO A 142 22.68 -1.23 -7.34
C PRO A 142 21.73 -1.14 -6.14
N ASN A 143 21.22 0.06 -5.88
CA ASN A 143 20.37 0.27 -4.73
C ASN A 143 19.19 1.19 -5.07
N HIS A 144 18.05 0.94 -4.42
CA HIS A 144 16.84 1.73 -4.56
C HIS A 144 16.24 2.04 -3.20
N TYR A 145 15.77 3.27 -3.03
CA TYR A 145 15.17 3.74 -1.77
C TYR A 145 13.70 4.03 -1.99
N PHE A 146 12.85 3.44 -1.15
CA PHE A 146 11.40 3.59 -1.20
C PHE A 146 10.87 4.18 0.10
N VAL A 147 10.06 5.22 -0.01
CA VAL A 147 9.23 5.70 1.09
C VAL A 147 7.78 5.35 0.78
N ARG A 148 7.14 4.60 1.65
CA ARG A 148 5.74 4.20 1.49
C ARG A 148 4.91 4.70 2.67
N ILE A 149 3.71 5.20 2.38
CA ILE A 149 2.74 5.60 3.39
C ILE A 149 1.70 4.49 3.49
N SER A 150 1.44 3.99 4.69
CA SER A 150 0.44 2.94 4.93
C SER A 150 -0.17 3.10 6.32
N HIS A 151 -1.31 2.46 6.54
CA HIS A 151 -1.89 2.32 7.88
C HIS A 151 -1.18 1.24 8.70
N GLU A 152 -0.66 0.23 8.02
CA GLU A 152 0.05 -0.89 8.66
C GLU A 152 1.39 -1.15 7.98
N THR A 153 2.45 -1.27 8.78
CA THR A 153 3.81 -1.53 8.27
C THR A 153 3.89 -2.84 7.50
N ASN A 154 3.14 -3.86 7.95
CA ASN A 154 3.15 -5.19 7.32
C ASN A 154 2.58 -5.17 5.92
N GLU A 155 1.45 -4.51 5.74
CA GLU A 155 0.80 -4.35 4.46
C GLU A 155 1.73 -3.63 3.47
N ALA A 156 2.42 -2.59 3.94
CA ALA A 156 3.39 -1.88 3.13
C ALA A 156 4.58 -2.77 2.70
N ILE A 157 5.10 -3.61 3.59
CA ILE A 157 6.19 -4.53 3.28
C ILE A 157 5.73 -5.58 2.28
N LEU A 158 4.59 -6.25 2.53
CA LEU A 158 4.06 -7.30 1.67
C LEU A 158 3.76 -6.80 0.27
N SER A 159 3.07 -5.66 0.15
CA SER A 159 2.79 -5.06 -1.16
C SER A 159 4.07 -4.61 -1.88
N THR A 160 5.11 -4.17 -1.17
CA THR A 160 6.40 -3.86 -1.79
C THR A 160 7.11 -5.12 -2.30
N ILE A 161 7.03 -6.23 -1.56
CA ILE A 161 7.57 -7.53 -1.99
C ILE A 161 6.94 -7.96 -3.31
N GLU A 162 5.60 -7.91 -3.40
CA GLU A 162 4.87 -8.29 -4.60
C GLU A 162 5.14 -7.35 -5.79
N GLU A 163 5.06 -6.03 -5.58
CA GLU A 163 5.23 -5.03 -6.63
C GLU A 163 6.65 -4.99 -7.18
N GLN A 164 7.65 -5.09 -6.32
CA GLN A 164 9.06 -5.03 -6.72
C GLN A 164 9.64 -6.41 -7.04
N LYS A 165 8.87 -7.49 -6.88
CA LYS A 165 9.31 -8.89 -7.08
C LYS A 165 10.57 -9.19 -6.27
N ILE A 166 10.49 -8.99 -4.98
CA ILE A 166 11.58 -9.19 -4.05
C ILE A 166 11.80 -10.68 -3.80
N ASP A 167 13.05 -11.13 -3.91
CA ASP A 167 13.44 -12.53 -3.67
C ASP A 167 13.82 -12.79 -2.23
N LEU A 168 14.37 -11.79 -1.54
CA LEU A 168 14.85 -11.94 -0.17
C LEU A 168 14.47 -10.74 0.70
N LEU A 169 13.77 -11.00 1.80
CA LEU A 169 13.50 -10.03 2.86
C LEU A 169 14.51 -10.19 4.00
N ILE A 170 15.26 -9.13 4.30
CA ILE A 170 16.18 -9.09 5.46
C ILE A 170 15.59 -8.13 6.48
N THR A 171 15.13 -8.65 7.60
CA THR A 171 14.52 -7.85 8.67
C THR A 171 15.06 -8.26 10.03
N ASP A 172 14.87 -7.41 11.02
CA ASP A 172 15.26 -7.70 12.37
C ASP A 172 14.19 -8.56 13.09
N TYR A 173 14.61 -9.29 14.12
CA TYR A 173 13.74 -10.16 14.90
C TYR A 173 12.60 -9.40 15.60
N GLU A 174 12.83 -8.17 16.03
CA GLU A 174 11.82 -7.33 16.69
C GLU A 174 10.68 -6.98 15.74
N THR A 175 11.02 -6.66 14.50
CA THR A 175 10.04 -6.39 13.41
C THR A 175 9.24 -7.65 13.11
N LEU A 176 9.88 -8.81 13.00
CA LEU A 176 9.21 -10.10 12.82
C LEU A 176 8.27 -10.44 14.00
N ARG A 177 8.71 -10.22 15.23
CA ARG A 177 7.92 -10.54 16.42
C ARG A 177 6.66 -9.67 16.54
N ARG A 178 6.75 -8.40 16.19
CA ARG A 178 5.59 -7.49 16.18
C ARG A 178 4.58 -7.85 15.08
N ASN A 179 5.03 -8.56 14.06
CA ASN A 179 4.31 -8.73 12.79
C ASN A 179 4.00 -10.21 12.51
N LYS A 180 2.89 -10.71 13.07
CA LYS A 180 2.44 -12.10 12.85
C LYS A 180 2.28 -12.49 11.37
N ALA A 181 1.90 -11.55 10.50
CA ALA A 181 1.73 -11.80 9.07
C ALA A 181 3.06 -12.11 8.35
N LEU A 182 4.19 -11.57 8.81
CA LEU A 182 5.52 -11.85 8.25
C LEU A 182 6.12 -13.18 8.77
N GLN A 183 5.52 -13.78 9.79
CA GLN A 183 5.99 -15.08 10.33
C GLN A 183 5.51 -16.27 9.49
N THR A 184 4.61 -16.06 8.55
CA THR A 184 3.99 -17.10 7.71
C THR A 184 4.51 -17.12 6.27
N LEU A 185 5.44 -16.24 5.93
CA LEU A 185 6.22 -16.24 4.69
C LEU A 185 7.42 -17.18 4.81
#